data_afbeb985385b87cc42ab2a2d8f269d2e
#
_entry.id   afbeb985385b87cc42ab2a2d8f269d2e
#
_cell.length_a   1.000
_cell.length_b   1.000
_cell.length_c   1.000
_cell.angle_alpha   90.00
_cell.angle_beta   90.00
_cell.angle_gamma   90.00
#
_symmetry.space_group_name_H-M   'P 1'
#
loop_
_entity.id
_entity.type
_entity.pdbx_description
1 polymer ?
#
loop_
_entity_poly.entity_id
_entity_poly.type
_entity_poly.pdbx_seq_one_letter_code
_entity_poly.pdbx_strand_id
1 'polypeptide(L)'
;RKSGQRKIAGILHTVNPVANDVCPIYTMNSREYCLIKTEQFGTLLQMEVGALMVGKISNNQQGSGFAHKGVEKGRFEFGGSTIILLTQKNVVIPDQDLLEHTGSGMETLVKMGEQIGRSANRLDA
;
A
#
# COMPACT_ATOMS: atom_id res chain seq x y z
N ARG A 1 6.39 -11.23 -9.93
CA ARG A 1 7.79 -10.98 -9.53
C ARG A 1 7.93 -9.60 -8.91
N LYS A 2 8.67 -9.47 -7.81
CA LYS A 2 8.93 -8.22 -7.08
C LYS A 2 10.31 -7.66 -7.48
N SER A 3 10.40 -6.34 -7.67
CA SER A 3 11.69 -5.63 -7.76
C SER A 3 12.39 -5.56 -6.40
N GLY A 4 13.65 -5.14 -6.38
CA GLY A 4 14.31 -4.74 -5.14
C GLY A 4 13.56 -3.60 -4.45
N GLN A 5 13.72 -3.51 -3.14
CA GLN A 5 13.16 -2.44 -2.31
C GLN A 5 13.94 -1.15 -2.54
N ARG A 6 13.25 -0.03 -2.65
CA ARG A 6 13.85 1.30 -2.79
C ARG A 6 13.40 2.19 -1.65
N LYS A 7 14.35 2.96 -1.12
CA LYS A 7 14.12 3.91 -0.01
C LYS A 7 14.08 5.33 -0.52
N ILE A 8 13.16 6.10 0.01
CA ILE A 8 13.09 7.55 -0.15
C ILE A 8 13.21 8.14 1.25
N ALA A 9 14.30 8.86 1.50
CA ALA A 9 14.50 9.54 2.76
C ALA A 9 13.50 10.69 2.92
N GLY A 10 13.07 10.91 4.14
CA GLY A 10 12.13 11.96 4.50
C GLY A 10 12.10 12.16 6.01
N ILE A 11 11.15 12.94 6.45
CA ILE A 11 10.85 13.18 7.87
C ILE A 11 9.84 12.14 8.37
N LEU A 12 9.51 12.20 9.65
CA LEU A 12 8.55 11.30 10.28
C LEU A 12 7.48 12.10 11.00
N HIS A 13 6.46 12.53 10.25
CA HIS A 13 5.22 13.09 10.82
C HIS A 13 4.23 11.97 11.16
N THR A 14 3.23 12.30 12.00
CA THR A 14 2.09 11.40 12.20
C THR A 14 1.37 11.15 10.88
N VAL A 15 0.85 9.93 10.68
CA VAL A 15 0.00 9.57 9.52
C VAL A 15 -1.49 9.65 9.85
N ASN A 16 -1.86 10.35 10.92
CA ASN A 16 -3.27 10.62 11.21
C ASN A 16 -3.90 11.37 10.03
N PRO A 17 -5.08 10.96 9.52
CA PRO A 17 -5.75 11.62 8.39
C PRO A 17 -5.87 13.14 8.51
N VAL A 18 -6.18 13.64 9.70
CA VAL A 18 -6.26 15.09 9.97
C VAL A 18 -4.94 15.83 9.68
N ALA A 19 -3.79 15.17 9.87
CA ALA A 19 -2.50 15.81 9.59
C ALA A 19 -2.26 15.96 8.08
N ASN A 20 -2.85 15.12 7.24
CA ASN A 20 -2.70 15.20 5.79
C ASN A 20 -3.42 16.42 5.19
N ASP A 21 -4.42 16.97 5.86
CA ASP A 21 -5.11 18.21 5.44
C ASP A 21 -4.21 19.44 5.58
N VAL A 22 -3.22 19.37 6.44
CA VAL A 22 -2.29 20.47 6.74
C VAL A 22 -0.93 20.26 6.09
N CYS A 23 -0.50 19.01 5.95
CA CYS A 23 0.86 18.66 5.52
C CYS A 23 0.80 17.45 4.58
N PRO A 24 1.48 17.46 3.42
CA PRO A 24 1.47 16.33 2.48
C PRO A 24 2.34 15.18 2.99
N ILE A 25 1.91 14.56 4.10
CA ILE A 25 2.70 13.56 4.86
C ILE A 25 3.16 12.37 4.03
N TYR A 26 2.34 11.89 3.10
CA TYR A 26 2.70 10.75 2.25
C TYR A 26 3.85 11.03 1.28
N THR A 27 4.09 12.28 0.97
CA THR A 27 5.21 12.71 0.11
C THR A 27 6.41 13.26 0.90
N MET A 28 6.24 13.56 2.17
CA MET A 28 7.29 14.10 3.04
C MET A 28 7.93 13.04 3.93
N ASN A 29 7.16 12.05 4.40
CA ASN A 29 7.67 11.03 5.29
C ASN A 29 8.63 10.08 4.57
N SER A 30 9.59 9.56 5.34
CA SER A 30 10.46 8.47 4.91
C SER A 30 9.63 7.27 4.50
N ARG A 31 9.93 6.67 3.35
CA ARG A 31 9.14 5.59 2.76
C ARG A 31 9.98 4.61 1.96
N GLU A 32 9.49 3.42 1.82
CA GLU A 32 10.06 2.39 0.96
C GLU A 32 9.04 1.93 -0.07
N TYR A 33 9.48 1.55 -1.25
CA TYR A 33 8.60 1.01 -2.27
C TYR A 33 9.24 -0.09 -3.09
N CYS A 34 8.41 -0.93 -3.69
CA CYS A 34 8.81 -1.88 -4.72
C CYS A 34 7.75 -1.98 -5.81
N LEU A 35 8.16 -2.45 -6.98
CA LEU A 35 7.25 -2.80 -8.07
C LEU A 35 6.98 -4.30 -8.02
N ILE A 36 5.73 -4.69 -8.15
CA ILE A 36 5.28 -6.07 -8.17
C ILE A 36 4.59 -6.34 -9.51
N LYS A 37 5.25 -7.12 -10.37
CA LYS A 37 4.65 -7.59 -11.61
C LYS A 37 3.79 -8.81 -11.32
N THR A 38 2.51 -8.71 -11.59
CA THR A 38 1.50 -9.74 -11.39
C THR A 38 0.95 -10.24 -12.72
N GLU A 39 0.27 -11.36 -12.71
CA GLU A 39 -0.40 -11.92 -13.90
C GLU A 39 -1.76 -11.26 -14.15
N GLN A 40 -2.48 -10.92 -13.08
CA GLN A 40 -3.86 -10.45 -13.16
C GLN A 40 -3.99 -8.91 -13.13
N PHE A 41 -3.06 -8.21 -12.47
CA PHE A 41 -3.15 -6.77 -12.22
C PHE A 41 -2.03 -5.97 -12.89
N GLY A 42 -1.26 -6.59 -13.80
CA GLY A 42 -0.10 -5.93 -14.39
C GLY A 42 0.96 -5.56 -13.36
N THR A 43 1.53 -4.38 -13.46
CA THR A 43 2.53 -3.90 -12.50
C THR A 43 1.88 -3.01 -11.45
N LEU A 44 2.04 -3.41 -10.19
CA LEU A 44 1.62 -2.65 -9.01
C LEU A 44 2.85 -1.98 -8.38
N LEU A 45 2.67 -0.79 -7.82
CA LEU A 45 3.63 -0.19 -6.90
C LEU A 45 3.07 -0.33 -5.49
N GLN A 46 3.83 -0.96 -4.61
CA GLN A 46 3.53 -1.00 -3.18
C GLN A 46 4.53 -0.15 -2.44
N MET A 47 4.03 0.78 -1.63
CA MET A 47 4.81 1.71 -0.84
C MET A 47 4.43 1.60 0.64
N GLU A 48 5.41 1.47 1.49
CA GLU A 48 5.28 1.57 2.94
C GLU A 48 5.74 2.98 3.38
N VAL A 49 4.88 3.72 4.04
CA VAL A 49 5.17 5.08 4.54
C VAL A 49 5.47 4.99 6.03
N GLY A 50 6.64 5.48 6.45
CA GLY A 50 7.00 5.62 7.85
C GLY A 50 6.23 6.75 8.54
N ALA A 51 6.17 6.71 9.87
CA ALA A 51 5.47 7.70 10.68
C ALA A 51 6.24 8.02 11.95
N LEU A 52 5.80 9.06 12.65
CA LEU A 52 6.25 9.35 14.01
C LEU A 52 5.97 8.12 14.90
N MET A 53 6.98 7.69 15.65
CA MET A 53 6.96 6.45 16.46
C MET A 53 6.97 5.13 15.65
N VAL A 54 6.85 5.18 14.33
CA VAL A 54 6.88 4.02 13.41
C VAL A 54 7.92 4.25 12.33
N GLY A 55 9.15 4.59 12.75
CA GLY A 55 10.24 4.94 11.83
C GLY A 55 10.90 3.74 11.14
N LYS A 56 10.59 2.51 11.56
CA LYS A 56 11.25 1.32 11.05
C LYS A 56 10.29 0.45 10.24
N ILE A 57 10.58 0.38 8.96
CA ILE A 57 9.96 -0.54 8.01
C ILE A 57 10.91 -1.74 7.86
N SER A 58 10.44 -2.93 8.19
CA SER A 58 11.20 -4.16 8.10
C SER A 58 10.67 -5.02 6.97
N ASN A 59 11.39 -5.05 5.85
CA ASN A 59 11.06 -5.89 4.70
C ASN A 59 11.86 -7.19 4.74
N ASN A 60 11.17 -8.34 4.63
CA ASN A 60 11.79 -9.67 4.70
C ASN A 60 12.72 -9.95 3.51
N GLN A 61 12.45 -9.32 2.36
CA GLN A 61 13.25 -9.46 1.15
C GLN A 61 13.57 -8.08 0.56
N GLN A 62 14.81 -7.64 0.70
CA GLN A 62 15.29 -6.36 0.17
C GLN A 62 15.55 -6.41 -1.34
N GLY A 63 16.06 -7.52 -1.85
CA GLY A 63 16.36 -7.74 -3.26
C GLY A 63 15.12 -8.05 -4.11
N SER A 64 15.37 -8.29 -5.39
CA SER A 64 14.34 -8.78 -6.31
C SER A 64 14.06 -10.27 -6.09
N GLY A 65 12.84 -10.71 -6.38
CA GLY A 65 12.45 -12.11 -6.22
C GLY A 65 10.97 -12.34 -6.51
N PHE A 66 10.46 -13.45 -6.01
CA PHE A 66 9.03 -13.75 -6.07
C PHE A 66 8.34 -13.30 -4.78
N ALA A 67 7.21 -12.62 -4.92
CA ALA A 67 6.27 -12.35 -3.84
C ALA A 67 5.11 -13.35 -3.98
N HIS A 68 5.00 -14.25 -3.02
CA HIS A 68 3.91 -15.23 -2.99
C HIS A 68 2.73 -14.69 -2.21
N LYS A 69 1.52 -14.98 -2.69
CA LYS A 69 0.29 -14.61 -2.01
C LYS A 69 0.23 -15.27 -0.63
N GLY A 70 -0.15 -14.49 0.40
CA GLY A 70 -0.25 -14.96 1.78
C GLY A 70 1.07 -15.05 2.55
N VAL A 71 2.20 -14.78 1.91
CA VAL A 71 3.51 -14.74 2.59
C VAL A 71 3.80 -13.31 3.05
N GLU A 72 4.23 -13.17 4.30
CA GLU A 72 4.61 -11.88 4.87
C GLU A 72 5.73 -11.23 4.07
N LYS A 73 5.45 -10.07 3.50
CA LYS A 73 6.45 -9.25 2.79
C LYS A 73 7.34 -8.49 3.76
N GLY A 74 6.74 -8.01 4.83
CA GLY A 74 7.40 -7.20 5.84
C GLY A 74 6.39 -6.70 6.87
N ARG A 75 6.88 -5.86 7.77
CA ARG A 75 6.07 -5.27 8.85
C ARG A 75 6.57 -3.89 9.22
N PHE A 76 5.72 -3.13 9.87
CA PHE A 76 6.11 -1.94 10.63
C PHE A 76 6.52 -2.35 12.05
N GLU A 77 7.60 -1.79 12.55
CA GLU A 77 7.98 -1.97 13.96
C GLU A 77 7.42 -0.83 14.79
N PHE A 78 6.96 -1.16 16.01
CA PHE A 78 6.36 -0.23 17.01
C PHE A 78 4.99 0.35 16.63
N GLY A 79 4.19 -0.34 15.86
CA GLY A 79 2.83 0.03 15.54
C GLY A 79 2.51 -0.01 14.05
N GLY A 80 1.31 0.42 13.70
CA GLY A 80 0.85 0.51 12.32
C GLY A 80 1.26 1.81 11.65
N SER A 81 1.30 1.78 10.32
CA SER A 81 1.51 2.95 9.50
C SER A 81 0.71 2.78 8.20
N THR A 82 1.09 3.46 7.13
CA THR A 82 0.31 3.50 5.88
C THR A 82 0.98 2.68 4.80
N ILE A 83 0.18 1.88 4.10
CA ILE A 83 0.55 1.23 2.85
C ILE A 83 -0.22 1.88 1.71
N ILE A 84 0.49 2.28 0.65
CA ILE A 84 -0.10 2.83 -0.57
C ILE A 84 0.09 1.81 -1.69
N LEU A 85 -1.01 1.47 -2.34
CA LEU A 85 -1.00 0.65 -3.56
C LEU A 85 -1.35 1.55 -4.74
N LEU A 86 -0.44 1.64 -5.72
CA LEU A 86 -0.73 2.29 -6.99
C LEU A 86 -0.85 1.22 -8.08
N THR A 87 -1.90 1.34 -8.87
CA THR A 87 -2.18 0.45 -10.00
C THR A 87 -2.19 1.23 -11.30
N GLN A 88 -2.04 0.54 -12.41
CA GLN A 88 -2.33 1.15 -13.70
C GLN A 88 -3.83 1.45 -13.80
N LYS A 89 -4.16 2.45 -14.61
CA LYS A 89 -5.56 2.84 -14.83
C LYS A 89 -6.37 1.67 -15.39
N ASN A 90 -7.59 1.50 -14.88
CA ASN A 90 -8.55 0.49 -15.34
C ASN A 90 -8.10 -0.97 -15.18
N VAL A 91 -7.20 -1.26 -14.26
CA VAL A 91 -6.74 -2.64 -14.00
C VAL A 91 -7.41 -3.24 -12.76
N VAL A 92 -7.73 -2.41 -11.79
CA VAL A 92 -8.41 -2.79 -10.55
C VAL A 92 -9.73 -2.06 -10.43
N ILE A 93 -10.77 -2.78 -10.07
CA ILE A 93 -12.07 -2.25 -9.68
C ILE A 93 -12.17 -2.43 -8.17
N PRO A 94 -12.12 -1.36 -7.36
CA PRO A 94 -12.35 -1.45 -5.91
C PRO A 94 -13.76 -1.97 -5.62
N ASP A 95 -13.93 -2.59 -4.45
CA ASP A 95 -15.25 -3.02 -4.01
C ASP A 95 -16.15 -1.81 -3.71
N GLN A 96 -17.45 -2.00 -3.88
CA GLN A 96 -18.43 -0.91 -3.89
C GLN A 96 -18.51 -0.18 -2.55
N ASP A 97 -18.40 -0.89 -1.44
CA ASP A 97 -18.39 -0.31 -0.09
C ASP A 97 -17.23 0.64 0.15
N LEU A 98 -16.03 0.32 -0.36
CA LEU A 98 -14.88 1.22 -0.30
C LEU A 98 -15.13 2.52 -1.07
N LEU A 99 -15.75 2.42 -2.25
CA LEU A 99 -16.07 3.58 -3.08
C LEU A 99 -17.12 4.48 -2.41
N GLU A 100 -18.17 3.88 -1.86
CA GLU A 100 -19.26 4.59 -1.18
C GLU A 100 -18.79 5.29 0.09
N HIS A 101 -18.04 4.59 0.94
CA HIS A 101 -17.49 5.18 2.16
C HIS A 101 -16.48 6.29 1.84
N THR A 102 -15.58 6.07 0.89
CA THR A 102 -14.63 7.12 0.45
C THR A 102 -15.36 8.33 -0.10
N GLY A 103 -16.40 8.13 -0.91
CA GLY A 103 -17.24 9.21 -1.44
C GLY A 103 -17.96 10.02 -0.36
N SER A 104 -18.20 9.41 0.79
CA SER A 104 -18.79 10.03 1.98
C SER A 104 -17.75 10.57 2.97
N GLY A 105 -16.46 10.53 2.63
CA GLY A 105 -15.36 10.97 3.51
C GLY A 105 -15.09 10.03 4.68
N MET A 106 -15.51 8.76 4.59
CA MET A 106 -15.31 7.75 5.62
C MET A 106 -14.25 6.72 5.20
N GLU A 107 -13.59 6.14 6.18
CA GLU A 107 -12.71 4.99 6.01
C GLU A 107 -13.52 3.69 6.08
N THR A 108 -13.04 2.64 5.41
CA THR A 108 -13.62 1.29 5.48
C THR A 108 -12.71 0.38 6.28
N LEU A 109 -13.23 -0.22 7.34
CA LEU A 109 -12.51 -1.24 8.09
C LEU A 109 -12.45 -2.53 7.27
N VAL A 110 -11.25 -3.03 7.02
CA VAL A 110 -11.03 -4.29 6.30
C VAL A 110 -10.20 -5.26 7.15
N LYS A 111 -10.48 -6.54 7.04
CA LYS A 111 -9.74 -7.59 7.75
C LYS A 111 -8.66 -8.20 6.86
N MET A 112 -7.64 -8.78 7.47
CA MET A 112 -6.62 -9.53 6.74
C MET A 112 -7.26 -10.65 5.91
N GLY A 113 -6.95 -10.66 4.60
CA GLY A 113 -7.51 -11.63 3.64
C GLY A 113 -8.88 -11.27 3.07
N GLU A 114 -9.50 -10.21 3.54
CA GLU A 114 -10.74 -9.69 2.96
C GLU A 114 -10.49 -9.08 1.59
N GLN A 115 -11.44 -9.26 0.68
CA GLN A 115 -11.37 -8.66 -0.65
C GLN A 115 -11.55 -7.15 -0.56
N ILE A 116 -10.72 -6.41 -1.29
CA ILE A 116 -10.80 -4.95 -1.42
C ILE A 116 -11.07 -4.49 -2.87
N GLY A 117 -11.15 -5.44 -3.78
CA GLY A 117 -11.37 -5.17 -5.20
C GLY A 117 -11.08 -6.39 -6.05
N ARG A 118 -11.30 -6.23 -7.36
CA ARG A 118 -11.11 -7.30 -8.36
C ARG A 118 -10.37 -6.78 -9.58
N SER A 119 -9.81 -7.69 -10.36
CA SER A 119 -9.23 -7.35 -11.66
C SER A 119 -10.32 -6.94 -12.65
N ALA A 120 -10.09 -5.83 -13.35
CA ALA A 120 -10.96 -5.39 -14.42
C ALA A 120 -10.87 -6.30 -15.67
N ASN A 121 -9.79 -7.07 -15.81
CA ASN A 121 -9.58 -8.00 -16.93
C ASN A 121 -10.24 -9.37 -16.70
N ARG A 122 -10.85 -9.62 -15.58
CA ARG A 122 -11.75 -10.76 -15.39
C ARG A 122 -13.11 -10.40 -15.99
N LEU A 123 -13.19 -10.40 -17.30
CA LEU A 123 -14.44 -10.65 -17.99
C LEU A 123 -14.79 -12.11 -17.70
N ASP A 124 -15.79 -12.28 -16.87
CA ASP A 124 -16.66 -13.42 -16.66
C ASP A 124 -16.18 -14.79 -17.18
N ALA A 125 -15.67 -15.58 -16.27
CA ALA A 125 -15.81 -17.02 -16.38
C ALA A 125 -17.03 -17.44 -15.58
#